data_7938508ff0b7301553b979206d601b9b
#
_entry.id   7938508ff0b7301553b979206d601b9b
#
_cell.length_a   1.000
_cell.length_b   1.000
_cell.length_c   1.000
_cell.angle_alpha   90.00
_cell.angle_beta   90.00
_cell.angle_gamma   90.00
#
_symmetry.space_group_name_H-M   'P 1'
#
loop_
_entity.id
_entity.type
_entity.pdbx_description
1 polymer ?
#
loop_
_entity_poly.entity_id
_entity_poly.type
_entity_poly.pdbx_seq_one_letter_code
_entity_poly.pdbx_strand_id
1 'polypeptide(L)'
;MRDKEIGIWHKIFVLLLFAGVVVSISLAYSEEKFKLKTGARGKICLDCHVLFQDKLKSPFVHTPVKTGECSGCHNPHSSSHEKFLASDANKICFRCHKAMVPEGAQSFHTNVVEGNCTKCHDPHGAENKNNLLRSGNKLCFGCHEDMGKKIAGNKFKHAPVESGCLNCHNPHVSAKSDSLLKNSVPSLCLNCHKTDRQIFKNQHMNYPVADASCTACHNSHGSGSKGLLFDNVHSPFAKKMCNQCHEGPSSASPLKIKKSGFELCMGCHSSMINEVFAKNRVHWPLVDKTGCLNCHNPHASPQEGLLKNTLIKVCGACHSDTIDRQKIVETKHPPVKEGMCTACHSPHSSDSLFQFNQPSVVDICGSCHEWQKHSTHPIGEKFIDLRNKNLTLECLSCHRSHGTEFEKMLYFKTSTELCIQCHTDKI
;
A
#
# COMPACT_ATOMS: atom_id res chain seq x y z
N MET A 1 -43.10 -22.60 -56.23
CA MET A 1 -42.87 -22.96 -54.83
C MET A 1 -42.04 -21.89 -54.03
N ARG A 2 -41.36 -20.94 -54.68
CA ARG A 2 -40.54 -19.92 -54.03
C ARG A 2 -41.34 -18.76 -53.39
N ASP A 3 -42.46 -18.40 -53.98
CA ASP A 3 -43.21 -17.20 -53.52
C ASP A 3 -44.06 -17.42 -52.26
N LYS A 4 -44.37 -18.65 -51.91
CA LYS A 4 -45.13 -18.95 -50.68
C LYS A 4 -44.25 -18.92 -49.40
N GLU A 5 -42.97 -19.22 -49.51
CA GLU A 5 -42.07 -19.21 -48.35
C GLU A 5 -41.69 -17.78 -47.93
N ILE A 6 -41.50 -16.84 -48.88
CA ILE A 6 -41.18 -15.45 -48.60
C ILE A 6 -42.33 -14.78 -47.83
N GLY A 7 -43.57 -15.12 -48.12
CA GLY A 7 -44.74 -14.57 -47.44
C GLY A 7 -44.88 -15.01 -45.98
N ILE A 8 -44.39 -16.22 -45.64
CA ILE A 8 -44.43 -16.75 -44.29
C ILE A 8 -43.37 -16.09 -43.42
N TRP A 9 -42.16 -15.96 -43.92
CA TRP A 9 -41.07 -15.28 -43.21
C TRP A 9 -41.34 -13.82 -42.94
N HIS A 10 -41.97 -13.13 -43.91
CA HIS A 10 -42.38 -11.72 -43.74
C HIS A 10 -43.42 -11.56 -42.64
N LYS A 11 -44.40 -12.46 -42.57
CA LYS A 11 -45.45 -12.44 -41.52
C LYS A 11 -44.87 -12.76 -40.17
N ILE A 12 -43.91 -13.69 -40.06
CA ILE A 12 -43.23 -14.01 -38.79
C ILE A 12 -42.39 -12.82 -38.32
N PHE A 13 -41.66 -12.16 -39.26
CA PHE A 13 -40.84 -10.99 -38.93
C PHE A 13 -41.68 -9.81 -38.43
N VAL A 14 -42.82 -9.56 -39.07
CA VAL A 14 -43.77 -8.51 -38.64
C VAL A 14 -44.41 -8.83 -37.28
N LEU A 15 -44.74 -10.10 -37.00
CA LEU A 15 -45.27 -10.54 -35.72
C LEU A 15 -44.23 -10.43 -34.60
N LEU A 16 -42.95 -10.72 -34.88
CA LEU A 16 -41.87 -10.55 -33.90
C LEU A 16 -41.56 -9.09 -33.60
N LEU A 17 -41.63 -8.22 -34.64
CA LEU A 17 -41.52 -6.77 -34.43
C LEU A 17 -42.69 -6.21 -33.62
N PHE A 18 -43.94 -6.64 -33.90
CA PHE A 18 -45.09 -6.21 -33.11
C PHE A 18 -45.02 -6.74 -31.64
N ALA A 19 -44.59 -7.97 -31.43
CA ALA A 19 -44.38 -8.52 -30.09
C ALA A 19 -43.29 -7.77 -29.35
N GLY A 20 -42.16 -7.43 -30.01
CA GLY A 20 -41.08 -6.63 -29.43
C GLY A 20 -41.53 -5.23 -29.03
N VAL A 21 -42.33 -4.55 -29.86
CA VAL A 21 -42.88 -3.23 -29.59
C VAL A 21 -43.88 -3.26 -28.42
N VAL A 22 -44.78 -4.27 -28.41
CA VAL A 22 -45.74 -4.44 -27.33
C VAL A 22 -45.08 -4.73 -25.97
N VAL A 23 -44.02 -5.56 -25.95
CA VAL A 23 -43.23 -5.82 -24.75
C VAL A 23 -42.49 -4.56 -24.29
N SER A 24 -41.89 -3.80 -25.21
CA SER A 24 -41.21 -2.54 -24.87
C SER A 24 -42.18 -1.48 -24.32
N ILE A 25 -43.38 -1.36 -24.91
CA ILE A 25 -44.42 -0.46 -24.40
C ILE A 25 -44.94 -0.92 -23.05
N SER A 26 -45.13 -2.23 -22.82
CA SER A 26 -45.57 -2.76 -21.55
C SER A 26 -44.53 -2.52 -20.43
N LEU A 27 -43.23 -2.62 -20.71
CA LEU A 27 -42.18 -2.32 -19.75
C LEU A 27 -42.10 -0.81 -19.45
N ALA A 28 -42.27 0.06 -20.45
CA ALA A 28 -42.33 1.50 -20.25
C ALA A 28 -43.56 1.93 -19.47
N TYR A 29 -44.71 1.29 -19.74
CA TYR A 29 -46.00 1.60 -19.04
C TYR A 29 -46.00 1.13 -17.59
N SER A 30 -45.23 0.09 -17.23
CA SER A 30 -45.16 -0.39 -15.83
C SER A 30 -44.34 0.54 -14.93
N GLU A 31 -43.32 1.20 -15.49
CA GLU A 31 -42.52 2.17 -14.73
C GLU A 31 -43.27 3.49 -14.43
N GLU A 32 -44.18 3.93 -15.29
CA GLU A 32 -44.92 5.18 -15.07
C GLU A 32 -46.07 5.06 -14.06
N LYS A 33 -46.65 3.86 -13.91
CA LYS A 33 -47.84 3.63 -13.11
C LYS A 33 -47.68 3.83 -11.59
N PHE A 34 -46.41 3.85 -11.10
CA PHE A 34 -46.08 4.00 -9.68
C PHE A 34 -45.17 5.20 -9.36
N LYS A 35 -44.96 6.10 -10.30
CA LYS A 35 -44.22 7.34 -10.01
C LYS A 35 -45.07 8.27 -9.15
N LEU A 36 -44.55 8.60 -7.99
CA LEU A 36 -45.15 9.64 -7.14
C LEU A 36 -45.12 10.99 -7.86
N LYS A 37 -46.16 11.80 -7.74
CA LYS A 37 -46.21 13.16 -8.29
C LYS A 37 -45.04 13.98 -7.77
N THR A 38 -44.45 14.80 -8.66
CA THR A 38 -43.39 15.74 -8.27
C THR A 38 -43.85 16.60 -7.09
N GLY A 39 -43.04 16.64 -6.02
CA GLY A 39 -43.36 17.34 -4.78
C GLY A 39 -44.08 16.50 -3.70
N ALA A 40 -44.66 15.31 -4.04
CA ALA A 40 -45.18 14.39 -3.03
C ALA A 40 -44.09 13.48 -2.41
N ARG A 41 -42.97 13.37 -3.08
CA ARG A 41 -41.95 12.34 -2.84
C ARG A 41 -41.27 12.40 -1.48
N GLY A 42 -41.04 13.58 -0.92
CA GLY A 42 -40.33 13.73 0.36
C GLY A 42 -41.29 13.83 1.55
N LYS A 43 -42.46 14.43 1.37
CA LYS A 43 -43.42 14.69 2.47
C LYS A 43 -43.88 13.41 3.18
N ILE A 44 -44.27 12.40 2.42
CA ILE A 44 -44.76 11.11 2.97
C ILE A 44 -43.70 10.44 3.85
N CYS A 45 -42.44 10.47 3.46
CA CYS A 45 -41.33 9.89 4.24
C CYS A 45 -41.10 10.70 5.52
N LEU A 46 -41.14 12.03 5.41
CA LEU A 46 -40.84 12.95 6.51
C LEU A 46 -41.96 13.02 7.53
N ASP A 47 -43.20 12.59 7.22
CA ASP A 47 -44.30 12.47 8.18
C ASP A 47 -43.98 11.44 9.27
N CYS A 48 -43.23 10.38 8.92
CA CYS A 48 -42.77 9.37 9.87
C CYS A 48 -41.32 9.61 10.32
N HIS A 49 -40.44 10.07 9.41
CA HIS A 49 -39.05 10.34 9.70
C HIS A 49 -38.81 11.81 10.13
N VAL A 50 -39.54 12.25 11.17
CA VAL A 50 -39.56 13.65 11.60
C VAL A 50 -38.17 14.18 11.95
N LEU A 51 -37.38 13.39 12.66
CA LEU A 51 -35.97 13.76 13.03
C LEU A 51 -35.05 13.97 11.82
N PHE A 52 -35.40 13.39 10.68
CA PHE A 52 -34.66 13.54 9.46
C PHE A 52 -34.79 14.96 8.85
N GLN A 53 -35.79 15.69 9.23
CA GLN A 53 -35.96 17.08 8.79
C GLN A 53 -34.78 17.97 9.16
N ASP A 54 -34.04 17.65 10.23
CA ASP A 54 -32.84 18.38 10.61
C ASP A 54 -31.71 18.20 9.62
N LYS A 55 -31.62 17.06 8.95
CA LYS A 55 -30.67 16.84 7.85
C LYS A 55 -30.92 17.77 6.65
N LEU A 56 -32.18 18.14 6.41
CA LEU A 56 -32.56 19.06 5.33
C LEU A 56 -32.16 20.52 5.65
N LYS A 57 -31.87 20.83 6.91
CA LYS A 57 -31.39 22.15 7.36
C LYS A 57 -29.87 22.27 7.26
N SER A 58 -29.16 21.17 6.98
CA SER A 58 -27.69 21.17 6.82
C SER A 58 -27.26 22.17 5.73
N PRO A 59 -26.12 22.85 5.88
CA PRO A 59 -25.59 23.76 4.85
C PRO A 59 -25.39 23.11 3.48
N PHE A 60 -25.06 21.82 3.47
CA PHE A 60 -24.87 21.03 2.26
C PHE A 60 -25.78 19.82 2.32
N VAL A 61 -26.82 19.81 1.48
CA VAL A 61 -27.78 18.71 1.34
C VAL A 61 -27.57 18.07 -0.02
N HIS A 62 -27.50 16.72 -0.05
CA HIS A 62 -27.38 15.96 -1.29
C HIS A 62 -28.60 16.21 -2.18
N THR A 63 -28.39 16.48 -3.46
CA THR A 63 -29.44 16.91 -4.38
C THR A 63 -30.69 16.01 -4.38
N PRO A 64 -30.58 14.67 -4.49
CA PRO A 64 -31.76 13.79 -4.42
C PRO A 64 -32.54 13.91 -3.12
N VAL A 65 -31.84 14.14 -2.01
CA VAL A 65 -32.46 14.34 -0.69
C VAL A 65 -33.18 15.67 -0.63
N LYS A 66 -32.57 16.74 -1.15
CA LYS A 66 -33.15 18.06 -1.23
C LYS A 66 -34.42 18.08 -2.09
N THR A 67 -34.48 17.29 -3.14
CA THR A 67 -35.65 17.15 -4.02
C THR A 67 -36.67 16.11 -3.52
N GLY A 68 -36.39 15.44 -2.39
CA GLY A 68 -37.30 14.46 -1.81
C GLY A 68 -37.31 13.10 -2.51
N GLU A 69 -36.22 12.78 -3.28
CA GLU A 69 -36.11 11.52 -4.01
C GLU A 69 -35.55 10.39 -3.15
N CYS A 70 -36.16 10.15 -2.00
CA CYS A 70 -35.72 9.14 -1.04
C CYS A 70 -35.73 7.73 -1.66
N SER A 71 -36.72 7.42 -2.48
CA SER A 71 -36.87 6.15 -3.16
C SER A 71 -35.82 5.92 -4.29
N GLY A 72 -35.02 6.92 -4.64
CA GLY A 72 -33.85 6.75 -5.50
C GLY A 72 -32.77 5.85 -4.90
N CYS A 73 -32.71 5.82 -3.56
CA CYS A 73 -31.76 5.03 -2.79
C CYS A 73 -32.43 3.99 -1.88
N HIS A 74 -33.61 4.27 -1.35
CA HIS A 74 -34.34 3.39 -0.44
C HIS A 74 -35.54 2.75 -1.11
N ASN A 75 -35.80 1.47 -0.79
CA ASN A 75 -37.02 0.80 -1.16
C ASN A 75 -37.99 0.81 0.04
N PRO A 76 -39.08 1.60 0.02
CA PRO A 76 -39.94 1.76 1.18
C PRO A 76 -40.79 0.53 1.52
N HIS A 77 -40.90 -0.44 0.61
CA HIS A 77 -41.74 -1.62 0.82
C HIS A 77 -40.95 -2.80 1.39
N SER A 78 -39.85 -3.16 0.73
CA SER A 78 -39.02 -4.30 1.15
C SER A 78 -37.63 -4.21 0.52
N SER A 79 -36.62 -4.69 1.22
CA SER A 79 -35.26 -4.81 0.71
C SER A 79 -34.52 -5.93 1.44
N SER A 80 -33.66 -6.63 0.72
CA SER A 80 -32.68 -7.57 1.29
C SER A 80 -31.44 -6.86 1.84
N HIS A 81 -31.33 -5.54 1.62
CA HIS A 81 -30.18 -4.74 2.05
C HIS A 81 -30.55 -3.94 3.33
N GLU A 82 -29.54 -3.71 4.18
CA GLU A 82 -29.72 -2.90 5.38
C GLU A 82 -30.29 -1.51 5.07
N LYS A 83 -31.03 -0.95 6.00
CA LYS A 83 -31.63 0.39 5.88
C LYS A 83 -32.57 0.52 4.66
N PHE A 84 -33.13 -0.59 4.22
CA PHE A 84 -34.00 -0.64 3.04
C PHE A 84 -33.35 -0.07 1.78
N LEU A 85 -32.04 -0.23 1.59
CA LEU A 85 -31.39 0.22 0.35
C LEU A 85 -31.89 -0.56 -0.86
N ALA A 86 -31.99 0.12 -2.00
CA ALA A 86 -32.41 -0.47 -3.27
C ALA A 86 -31.34 -1.34 -3.93
N SER A 87 -30.11 -1.30 -3.43
CA SER A 87 -28.98 -2.17 -3.80
C SER A 87 -27.92 -2.13 -2.71
N ASP A 88 -26.84 -2.93 -2.87
CA ASP A 88 -25.72 -2.93 -1.94
C ASP A 88 -25.20 -1.52 -1.66
N ALA A 89 -24.87 -1.24 -0.41
CA ALA A 89 -24.42 0.08 0.04
C ALA A 89 -23.18 0.58 -0.71
N ASN A 90 -22.32 -0.34 -1.14
CA ASN A 90 -21.10 -0.03 -1.92
C ASN A 90 -21.36 0.18 -3.42
N LYS A 91 -22.56 -0.13 -3.94
CA LYS A 91 -22.93 -0.01 -5.35
C LYS A 91 -23.94 1.11 -5.61
N ILE A 92 -24.74 1.47 -4.60
CA ILE A 92 -25.88 2.37 -4.79
C ILE A 92 -25.48 3.74 -5.32
N CYS A 93 -24.34 4.25 -4.91
CA CYS A 93 -23.81 5.55 -5.34
C CYS A 93 -23.53 5.58 -6.86
N PHE A 94 -23.05 4.46 -7.40
CA PHE A 94 -22.68 4.34 -8.83
C PHE A 94 -23.88 4.29 -9.76
N ARG A 95 -25.09 4.24 -9.27
CA ARG A 95 -26.32 4.40 -10.08
C ARG A 95 -26.40 5.80 -10.72
N CYS A 96 -25.81 6.81 -10.08
CA CYS A 96 -25.78 8.18 -10.55
C CYS A 96 -24.35 8.72 -10.71
N HIS A 97 -23.44 8.37 -9.81
CA HIS A 97 -22.04 8.77 -9.88
C HIS A 97 -21.26 7.77 -10.74
N LYS A 98 -20.60 8.26 -11.79
CA LYS A 98 -19.74 7.42 -12.64
C LYS A 98 -18.63 6.79 -11.80
N ALA A 99 -18.15 5.63 -12.22
CA ALA A 99 -16.99 4.98 -11.61
C ALA A 99 -15.83 5.97 -11.42
N MET A 100 -15.40 6.13 -10.18
CA MET A 100 -14.41 7.15 -9.81
C MET A 100 -12.96 6.72 -10.08
N VAL A 101 -12.75 5.45 -10.43
CA VAL A 101 -11.43 4.91 -10.75
C VAL A 101 -11.37 4.68 -12.26
N PRO A 102 -10.75 5.58 -13.03
CA PRO A 102 -10.58 5.40 -14.47
C PRO A 102 -9.57 4.30 -14.75
N GLU A 103 -9.68 3.71 -15.92
CA GLU A 103 -8.66 2.81 -16.45
C GLU A 103 -7.31 3.52 -16.54
N GLY A 104 -6.24 2.84 -16.14
CA GLY A 104 -4.88 3.42 -16.09
C GLY A 104 -4.58 4.28 -14.86
N ALA A 105 -5.42 4.30 -13.84
CA ALA A 105 -5.11 4.93 -12.57
C ALA A 105 -3.86 4.29 -11.92
N GLN A 106 -2.88 5.11 -11.53
CA GLN A 106 -1.66 4.65 -10.87
C GLN A 106 -1.87 4.36 -9.38
N SER A 107 -2.76 5.12 -8.75
CA SER A 107 -3.14 4.86 -7.37
C SER A 107 -4.60 5.24 -7.11
N PHE A 108 -5.19 4.56 -6.16
CA PHE A 108 -6.56 4.79 -5.73
C PHE A 108 -6.68 4.56 -4.22
N HIS A 109 -7.63 5.26 -3.62
CA HIS A 109 -7.94 5.04 -2.22
C HIS A 109 -8.81 3.77 -2.10
N THR A 110 -8.44 2.83 -1.24
CA THR A 110 -9.11 1.53 -1.09
C THR A 110 -10.61 1.69 -0.86
N ASN A 111 -11.02 2.60 0.03
CA ASN A 111 -12.45 2.86 0.28
C ASN A 111 -13.23 3.29 -0.98
N VAL A 112 -12.58 3.94 -1.95
CA VAL A 112 -13.23 4.36 -3.20
C VAL A 112 -13.47 3.16 -4.11
N VAL A 113 -12.49 2.28 -4.23
CA VAL A 113 -12.60 1.03 -5.03
C VAL A 113 -13.66 0.10 -4.46
N GLU A 114 -13.70 -0.02 -3.14
CA GLU A 114 -14.69 -0.84 -2.43
C GLU A 114 -16.08 -0.23 -2.38
N GLY A 115 -16.27 1.01 -2.87
CA GLY A 115 -17.54 1.72 -2.82
C GLY A 115 -17.95 2.20 -1.43
N ASN A 116 -17.02 2.27 -0.48
CA ASN A 116 -17.23 2.71 0.90
C ASN A 116 -17.36 4.24 1.03
N CYS A 117 -18.16 4.87 0.16
CA CYS A 117 -18.28 6.33 0.05
C CYS A 117 -18.71 6.99 1.37
N THR A 118 -19.56 6.31 2.15
CA THR A 118 -20.08 6.80 3.42
C THR A 118 -19.05 6.84 4.57
N LYS A 119 -17.85 6.32 4.37
CA LYS A 119 -16.74 6.52 5.31
C LYS A 119 -16.27 7.98 5.35
N CYS A 120 -16.49 8.72 4.26
CA CYS A 120 -16.09 10.12 4.13
C CYS A 120 -17.27 11.08 3.91
N HIS A 121 -18.32 10.62 3.23
CA HIS A 121 -19.48 11.44 2.86
C HIS A 121 -20.75 11.01 3.60
N ASP A 122 -21.54 11.98 4.07
CA ASP A 122 -22.93 11.74 4.49
C ASP A 122 -23.82 11.76 3.23
N PRO A 123 -24.49 10.67 2.87
CA PRO A 123 -25.30 10.61 1.65
C PRO A 123 -26.54 11.51 1.67
N HIS A 124 -26.88 12.07 2.82
CA HIS A 124 -28.07 12.89 3.00
C HIS A 124 -27.76 14.39 3.07
N GLY A 125 -26.88 14.77 3.97
CA GLY A 125 -26.46 16.16 4.16
C GLY A 125 -25.51 16.32 5.32
N ALA A 126 -24.66 17.34 5.27
CA ALA A 126 -23.62 17.57 6.25
C ALA A 126 -23.32 19.07 6.43
N GLU A 127 -22.56 19.38 7.48
CA GLU A 127 -22.05 20.72 7.77
C GLU A 127 -20.90 21.13 6.83
N ASN A 128 -20.25 20.17 6.18
CA ASN A 128 -19.09 20.42 5.36
C ASN A 128 -19.39 20.26 3.86
N LYS A 129 -18.74 21.10 3.02
CA LYS A 129 -18.84 21.03 1.56
C LYS A 129 -18.63 19.59 1.05
N ASN A 130 -19.32 19.25 -0.04
CA ASN A 130 -19.36 17.91 -0.61
C ASN A 130 -19.89 16.84 0.37
N ASN A 131 -20.69 17.24 1.32
CA ASN A 131 -21.27 16.37 2.35
C ASN A 131 -20.22 15.59 3.15
N LEU A 132 -19.06 16.18 3.41
CA LEU A 132 -18.00 15.51 4.18
C LEU A 132 -18.38 15.43 5.65
N LEU A 133 -18.11 14.27 6.27
CA LEU A 133 -18.39 14.02 7.69
C LEU A 133 -17.58 14.92 8.63
N ARG A 134 -16.39 15.34 8.19
CA ARG A 134 -15.49 16.24 8.95
C ARG A 134 -14.79 17.19 7.99
N SER A 135 -14.38 18.36 8.49
CA SER A 135 -13.65 19.35 7.70
C SER A 135 -12.14 19.07 7.67
N GLY A 136 -11.50 19.44 6.55
CA GLY A 136 -10.05 19.49 6.42
C GLY A 136 -9.32 18.20 6.78
N ASN A 137 -8.16 18.34 7.41
CA ASN A 137 -7.31 17.22 7.80
C ASN A 137 -7.96 16.29 8.82
N LYS A 138 -8.94 16.76 9.60
CA LYS A 138 -9.66 15.94 10.60
C LYS A 138 -10.38 14.75 9.96
N LEU A 139 -10.82 14.87 8.71
CA LEU A 139 -11.41 13.75 7.98
C LEU A 139 -10.39 12.64 7.74
N CYS A 140 -9.21 13.01 7.24
CA CYS A 140 -8.14 12.08 6.90
C CYS A 140 -7.56 11.40 8.16
N PHE A 141 -7.33 12.16 9.21
CA PHE A 141 -6.78 11.65 10.48
C PHE A 141 -7.72 10.71 11.22
N GLY A 142 -8.99 10.63 10.85
CA GLY A 142 -9.88 9.60 11.37
C GLY A 142 -9.45 8.16 11.10
N CYS A 143 -8.63 7.95 10.06
CA CYS A 143 -8.02 6.67 9.71
C CYS A 143 -6.49 6.73 9.65
N HIS A 144 -5.93 7.91 9.32
CA HIS A 144 -4.48 8.15 9.25
C HIS A 144 -3.96 8.84 10.53
N GLU A 145 -4.36 8.31 11.70
CA GLU A 145 -4.04 8.89 13.00
C GLU A 145 -2.53 8.99 13.24
N ASP A 146 -1.77 7.94 12.91
CA ASP A 146 -0.32 7.92 13.08
C ASP A 146 0.39 8.98 12.22
N MET A 147 -0.13 9.23 11.02
CA MET A 147 0.37 10.33 10.18
C MET A 147 0.08 11.68 10.86
N GLY A 148 -1.11 11.83 11.41
CA GLY A 148 -1.48 13.04 12.17
C GLY A 148 -0.55 13.30 13.36
N LYS A 149 -0.26 12.25 14.16
CA LYS A 149 0.68 12.31 15.28
C LYS A 149 2.09 12.69 14.84
N LYS A 150 2.60 12.05 13.76
CA LYS A 150 3.92 12.36 13.19
C LYS A 150 4.01 13.80 12.73
N ILE A 151 3.01 14.30 12.00
CA ILE A 151 2.97 15.71 11.54
C ILE A 151 2.96 16.66 12.74
N ALA A 152 2.15 16.38 13.75
CA ALA A 152 2.06 17.20 14.95
C ALA A 152 3.40 17.24 15.72
N GLY A 153 4.11 16.12 15.79
CA GLY A 153 5.41 15.97 16.48
C GLY A 153 6.60 16.57 15.73
N ASN A 154 6.47 16.87 14.45
CA ASN A 154 7.57 17.42 13.67
C ASN A 154 7.95 18.84 14.13
N LYS A 155 9.26 19.08 14.32
CA LYS A 155 9.81 20.38 14.67
C LYS A 155 9.65 21.40 13.55
N PHE A 156 9.85 20.97 12.31
CA PHE A 156 9.70 21.76 11.10
C PHE A 156 8.54 21.20 10.29
N LYS A 157 7.49 21.99 10.14
CA LYS A 157 6.29 21.61 9.41
C LYS A 157 6.30 22.23 8.02
N HIS A 158 5.72 21.54 7.06
CA HIS A 158 5.50 22.10 5.73
C HIS A 158 4.15 22.81 5.72
N ALA A 159 4.14 24.13 5.54
CA ALA A 159 2.93 24.94 5.65
C ALA A 159 1.71 24.45 4.84
N PRO A 160 1.87 23.93 3.59
CA PRO A 160 0.72 23.36 2.85
C PRO A 160 0.06 22.17 3.54
N VAL A 161 0.77 21.43 4.37
CA VAL A 161 0.20 20.27 5.12
C VAL A 161 -0.72 20.76 6.25
N GLU A 162 -0.37 21.87 6.88
CA GLU A 162 -1.19 22.47 7.94
C GLU A 162 -2.50 23.03 7.37
N SER A 163 -2.48 23.57 6.15
CA SER A 163 -3.66 24.12 5.48
C SER A 163 -4.54 23.05 4.80
N GLY A 164 -4.01 21.87 4.49
CA GLY A 164 -4.84 20.76 3.99
C GLY A 164 -4.11 19.71 3.17
N CYS A 165 -4.43 18.45 3.44
CA CYS A 165 -3.92 17.29 2.68
C CYS A 165 -4.23 17.41 1.18
N LEU A 166 -5.40 17.96 0.86
CA LEU A 166 -5.89 18.13 -0.51
C LEU A 166 -5.12 19.18 -1.32
N ASN A 167 -4.15 19.87 -0.75
CA ASN A 167 -3.25 20.72 -1.54
C ASN A 167 -2.38 19.90 -2.49
N CYS A 168 -2.01 18.69 -2.06
CA CYS A 168 -1.12 17.79 -2.80
C CYS A 168 -1.82 16.52 -3.25
N HIS A 169 -2.78 15.99 -2.48
CA HIS A 169 -3.42 14.71 -2.73
C HIS A 169 -4.79 14.85 -3.38
N ASN A 170 -5.13 13.88 -4.24
CA ASN A 170 -6.49 13.61 -4.68
C ASN A 170 -7.03 12.46 -3.82
N PRO A 171 -8.13 12.66 -3.05
CA PRO A 171 -8.59 11.66 -2.08
C PRO A 171 -9.22 10.42 -2.72
N HIS A 172 -9.53 10.44 -4.00
CA HIS A 172 -10.16 9.33 -4.70
C HIS A 172 -9.16 8.52 -5.51
N VAL A 173 -8.45 9.16 -6.44
CA VAL A 173 -7.63 8.49 -7.45
C VAL A 173 -6.53 9.42 -7.98
N SER A 174 -5.39 8.85 -8.38
CA SER A 174 -4.39 9.55 -9.16
C SER A 174 -3.96 8.72 -10.37
N ALA A 175 -3.90 9.38 -11.53
CA ALA A 175 -3.32 8.85 -12.75
C ALA A 175 -1.83 9.22 -12.91
N LYS A 176 -1.24 9.93 -11.95
CA LYS A 176 0.09 10.54 -12.08
C LYS A 176 1.09 10.13 -11.02
N SER A 177 0.65 9.39 -10.02
CA SER A 177 1.47 9.02 -8.87
C SER A 177 0.91 7.80 -8.15
N ASP A 178 1.76 7.02 -7.54
CA ASP A 178 1.45 5.87 -6.69
C ASP A 178 0.98 6.24 -5.27
N SER A 179 0.99 7.53 -4.93
CA SER A 179 0.65 8.03 -3.60
C SER A 179 -0.51 9.03 -3.58
N LEU A 180 -1.47 8.89 -4.50
CA LEU A 180 -2.63 9.78 -4.65
C LEU A 180 -2.25 11.27 -4.87
N LEU A 181 -1.07 11.58 -5.39
CA LEU A 181 -0.69 12.95 -5.66
C LEU A 181 -1.42 13.51 -6.90
N LYS A 182 -1.75 14.78 -6.86
CA LYS A 182 -2.38 15.51 -7.99
C LYS A 182 -1.49 15.60 -9.22
N ASN A 183 -0.17 15.59 -9.00
CA ASN A 183 0.85 15.58 -10.04
C ASN A 183 2.03 14.71 -9.60
N SER A 184 2.87 14.31 -10.56
CA SER A 184 4.13 13.64 -10.30
C SER A 184 5.12 14.58 -9.58
N VAL A 185 6.05 13.99 -8.85
CA VAL A 185 7.24 14.70 -8.35
C VAL A 185 8.28 14.73 -9.49
N PRO A 186 8.96 15.85 -9.76
CA PRO A 186 8.98 17.11 -9.02
C PRO A 186 7.90 18.12 -9.38
N SER A 187 7.13 17.89 -10.45
CA SER A 187 6.16 18.88 -10.99
C SER A 187 5.20 19.44 -9.94
N LEU A 188 4.75 18.57 -9.00
CA LEU A 188 3.88 18.99 -7.90
C LEU A 188 4.55 20.07 -7.02
N CYS A 189 5.81 19.88 -6.71
CA CYS A 189 6.58 20.77 -5.86
C CYS A 189 6.87 22.12 -6.55
N LEU A 190 7.16 22.07 -7.86
CA LEU A 190 7.51 23.22 -8.68
C LEU A 190 6.35 24.20 -8.90
N ASN A 191 5.11 23.82 -8.59
CA ASN A 191 3.98 24.74 -8.59
C ASN A 191 4.20 25.91 -7.61
N CYS A 192 4.95 25.69 -6.52
CA CYS A 192 5.22 26.68 -5.48
C CYS A 192 6.71 27.01 -5.35
N HIS A 193 7.60 26.01 -5.51
CA HIS A 193 9.05 26.18 -5.35
C HIS A 193 9.70 26.58 -6.66
N LYS A 194 10.38 27.74 -6.66
CA LYS A 194 11.07 28.30 -7.83
C LYS A 194 12.56 27.93 -7.77
N THR A 195 12.99 27.03 -8.66
CA THR A 195 14.36 26.48 -8.71
C THR A 195 15.37 27.41 -9.35
N ASP A 196 14.91 28.44 -10.08
CA ASP A 196 15.74 29.50 -10.69
C ASP A 196 16.27 30.52 -9.68
N ARG A 197 15.64 30.63 -8.50
CA ARG A 197 16.07 31.56 -7.45
C ARG A 197 17.45 31.23 -6.89
N GLN A 198 18.28 32.22 -6.69
CA GLN A 198 19.64 32.08 -6.16
C GLN A 198 19.67 31.38 -4.79
N ILE A 199 18.69 31.65 -3.93
CA ILE A 199 18.61 30.97 -2.63
C ILE A 199 18.43 29.46 -2.78
N PHE A 200 17.60 29.01 -3.74
CA PHE A 200 17.42 27.58 -4.02
C PHE A 200 18.73 26.95 -4.52
N LYS A 201 19.37 27.61 -5.49
CA LYS A 201 20.66 27.17 -6.05
C LYS A 201 21.74 27.04 -4.98
N ASN A 202 21.87 28.06 -4.12
CA ASN A 202 22.84 28.06 -3.03
C ASN A 202 22.59 26.95 -2.01
N GLN A 203 21.31 26.67 -1.67
CA GLN A 203 20.96 25.57 -0.76
C GLN A 203 21.34 24.21 -1.32
N HIS A 204 21.29 24.04 -2.63
CA HIS A 204 21.63 22.82 -3.34
C HIS A 204 23.05 22.87 -3.97
N MET A 205 23.93 23.75 -3.48
CA MET A 205 25.33 23.85 -3.92
C MET A 205 25.50 24.02 -5.43
N ASN A 206 24.55 24.72 -6.07
CA ASN A 206 24.45 24.93 -7.51
C ASN A 206 24.32 23.68 -8.38
N TYR A 207 24.02 22.51 -7.80
CA TYR A 207 23.71 21.32 -8.57
C TYR A 207 22.31 21.44 -9.22
N PRO A 208 22.13 20.93 -10.44
CA PRO A 208 20.87 21.01 -11.19
C PRO A 208 19.87 19.95 -10.71
N VAL A 209 19.26 20.18 -9.55
CA VAL A 209 18.33 19.26 -8.90
C VAL A 209 16.86 19.51 -9.24
N ALA A 210 16.56 20.40 -10.21
CA ALA A 210 15.19 20.76 -10.56
C ALA A 210 14.35 19.55 -11.04
N ASP A 211 14.98 18.61 -11.74
CA ASP A 211 14.35 17.41 -12.26
C ASP A 211 14.46 16.19 -11.33
N ALA A 212 15.14 16.36 -10.19
CA ALA A 212 15.31 15.28 -9.23
C ALA A 212 14.03 15.04 -8.41
N SER A 213 13.86 13.82 -7.90
CA SER A 213 12.80 13.51 -6.95
C SER A 213 13.07 14.21 -5.62
N CYS A 214 12.38 15.31 -5.37
CA CYS A 214 12.52 16.09 -4.13
C CYS A 214 12.31 15.24 -2.87
N THR A 215 11.36 14.30 -2.95
CA THR A 215 11.02 13.39 -1.85
C THR A 215 12.04 12.28 -1.61
N ALA A 216 13.11 12.20 -2.41
CA ALA A 216 14.24 11.32 -2.13
C ALA A 216 15.08 11.81 -0.93
N CYS A 217 15.02 13.11 -0.62
CA CYS A 217 15.77 13.74 0.46
C CYS A 217 14.87 14.47 1.46
N HIS A 218 13.74 15.03 0.98
CA HIS A 218 12.83 15.85 1.77
C HIS A 218 11.58 15.09 2.19
N ASN A 219 11.18 15.22 3.46
CA ASN A 219 9.89 14.77 3.95
C ASN A 219 8.87 15.91 3.79
N SER A 220 8.03 15.82 2.77
CA SER A 220 7.01 16.82 2.45
C SER A 220 5.95 17.04 3.54
N HIS A 221 5.84 16.14 4.51
CA HIS A 221 4.91 16.25 5.63
C HIS A 221 5.50 16.97 6.86
N GLY A 222 6.80 17.21 6.87
CA GLY A 222 7.52 17.80 7.98
C GLY A 222 8.60 16.86 8.51
N SER A 223 9.54 17.39 9.28
CA SER A 223 10.64 16.61 9.88
C SER A 223 11.20 17.24 11.14
N GLY A 224 12.08 16.52 11.84
CA GLY A 224 12.90 17.05 12.91
C GLY A 224 14.02 17.97 12.43
N SER A 225 14.36 17.90 11.15
CA SER A 225 15.52 18.55 10.53
C SER A 225 15.15 19.77 9.71
N LYS A 226 15.98 20.82 9.78
CA LYS A 226 15.81 22.05 8.97
C LYS A 226 15.82 21.73 7.49
N GLY A 227 14.98 22.44 6.72
CA GLY A 227 14.82 22.21 5.27
C GLY A 227 14.02 20.95 4.94
N LEU A 228 13.32 20.39 5.93
CA LEU A 228 12.48 19.19 5.80
C LEU A 228 13.27 17.95 5.30
N LEU A 229 14.56 17.87 5.58
CA LEU A 229 15.32 16.65 5.31
C LEU A 229 14.81 15.51 6.18
N PHE A 230 14.91 14.27 5.72
CA PHE A 230 14.67 13.11 6.59
C PHE A 230 15.61 13.14 7.79
N ASP A 231 15.22 12.48 8.88
CA ASP A 231 15.94 12.54 10.15
C ASP A 231 17.27 11.78 10.14
N ASN A 232 17.38 10.70 9.34
CA ASN A 232 18.63 10.01 9.12
C ASN A 232 19.35 10.59 7.89
N VAL A 233 20.39 11.35 8.14
CA VAL A 233 21.15 12.07 7.10
C VAL A 233 22.56 11.52 7.03
N HIS A 234 23.04 11.16 5.84
CA HIS A 234 24.40 10.71 5.63
C HIS A 234 25.38 11.86 5.89
N SER A 235 26.44 11.61 6.66
CA SER A 235 27.40 12.66 7.09
C SER A 235 27.99 13.49 5.94
N PRO A 236 28.47 12.93 4.83
CA PRO A 236 28.95 13.73 3.69
C PRO A 236 27.86 14.61 3.09
N PHE A 237 26.62 14.13 3.01
CA PHE A 237 25.50 14.92 2.51
C PHE A 237 25.14 16.07 3.48
N ALA A 238 25.08 15.79 4.79
CA ALA A 238 24.87 16.82 5.81
C ALA A 238 25.91 17.94 5.76
N LYS A 239 27.17 17.57 5.47
CA LYS A 239 28.31 18.47 5.33
C LYS A 239 28.41 19.10 3.93
N LYS A 240 27.44 18.85 3.05
CA LYS A 240 27.41 19.36 1.66
C LYS A 240 28.65 18.96 0.82
N MET A 241 29.23 17.80 1.09
CA MET A 241 30.41 17.27 0.39
C MET A 241 30.00 16.52 -0.89
N CYS A 242 29.14 17.12 -1.71
CA CYS A 242 28.54 16.50 -2.90
C CYS A 242 29.57 15.98 -3.90
N ASN A 243 30.65 16.71 -4.07
CA ASN A 243 31.75 16.39 -4.98
C ASN A 243 32.59 15.19 -4.54
N GLN A 244 32.37 14.62 -3.37
CA GLN A 244 33.02 13.35 -3.00
C GLN A 244 32.49 12.18 -3.86
N CYS A 245 31.19 12.25 -4.20
CA CYS A 245 30.52 11.20 -4.95
C CYS A 245 30.13 11.62 -6.37
N HIS A 246 29.77 12.88 -6.58
CA HIS A 246 29.30 13.44 -7.85
C HIS A 246 30.39 14.27 -8.53
N GLU A 247 30.27 14.42 -9.86
CA GLU A 247 31.04 15.41 -10.60
C GLU A 247 30.66 16.83 -10.11
N GLY A 248 31.55 17.79 -10.29
CA GLY A 248 31.33 19.16 -9.84
C GLY A 248 30.12 19.84 -10.50
N PRO A 249 29.51 20.85 -9.86
CA PRO A 249 28.31 21.49 -10.39
C PRO A 249 28.52 22.21 -11.74
N SER A 250 29.74 22.55 -12.07
CA SER A 250 30.11 23.17 -13.35
C SER A 250 30.57 22.17 -14.42
N SER A 251 30.55 20.86 -14.14
CA SER A 251 30.91 19.83 -15.12
C SER A 251 29.83 19.65 -16.19
N ALA A 252 30.16 18.98 -17.28
CA ALA A 252 29.19 18.63 -18.32
C ALA A 252 28.09 17.70 -17.82
N SER A 253 28.29 16.97 -16.71
CA SER A 253 27.35 16.04 -16.12
C SER A 253 27.43 16.09 -14.59
N PRO A 254 26.93 17.15 -13.95
CA PRO A 254 27.17 17.41 -12.53
C PRO A 254 26.67 16.33 -11.57
N LEU A 255 25.57 15.65 -11.90
CA LEU A 255 24.97 14.59 -11.06
C LEU A 255 25.54 13.19 -11.37
N LYS A 256 26.49 13.09 -12.33
CA LYS A 256 27.15 11.83 -12.64
C LYS A 256 27.96 11.35 -11.44
N ILE A 257 27.80 10.08 -11.10
CA ILE A 257 28.55 9.42 -10.03
C ILE A 257 29.94 9.09 -10.51
N LYS A 258 30.94 9.39 -9.70
CA LYS A 258 32.37 9.20 -10.04
C LYS A 258 32.82 7.73 -10.11
N LYS A 259 32.18 6.89 -9.28
CA LYS A 259 32.41 5.44 -9.19
C LYS A 259 31.08 4.72 -9.05
N SER A 260 31.04 3.42 -9.31
CA SER A 260 29.83 2.60 -9.23
C SER A 260 29.97 1.47 -8.21
N GLY A 261 28.85 0.86 -7.85
CA GLY A 261 28.82 -0.26 -6.92
C GLY A 261 29.41 0.08 -5.55
N PHE A 262 30.04 -0.89 -4.93
CA PHE A 262 30.69 -0.71 -3.63
C PHE A 262 31.92 0.20 -3.67
N GLU A 263 32.57 0.36 -4.82
CA GLU A 263 33.75 1.23 -4.98
C GLU A 263 33.45 2.70 -4.64
N LEU A 264 32.21 3.14 -4.85
CA LEU A 264 31.76 4.48 -4.47
C LEU A 264 31.92 4.72 -2.97
N CYS A 265 31.60 3.69 -2.18
CA CYS A 265 31.56 3.75 -0.72
C CYS A 265 32.92 3.43 -0.08
N MET A 266 33.81 2.70 -0.80
CA MET A 266 35.04 2.14 -0.28
C MET A 266 36.04 3.21 0.22
N GLY A 267 35.99 4.41 -0.33
CA GLY A 267 36.88 5.51 0.10
C GLY A 267 36.75 5.90 1.57
N CYS A 268 35.57 5.65 2.17
CA CYS A 268 35.27 5.95 3.57
C CYS A 268 34.88 4.73 4.39
N HIS A 269 34.32 3.69 3.76
CA HIS A 269 33.82 2.49 4.41
C HIS A 269 34.68 1.24 4.15
N SER A 270 35.99 1.41 3.91
CA SER A 270 36.89 0.32 3.54
C SER A 270 36.95 -0.81 4.54
N SER A 271 37.02 -0.50 5.84
CA SER A 271 37.05 -1.53 6.90
C SER A 271 35.83 -2.44 6.82
N MET A 272 34.65 -1.86 6.85
CA MET A 272 33.38 -2.60 6.80
C MET A 272 33.23 -3.39 5.50
N ILE A 273 33.62 -2.79 4.37
CA ILE A 273 33.54 -3.45 3.05
C ILE A 273 34.48 -4.65 2.98
N ASN A 274 35.73 -4.50 3.47
CA ASN A 274 36.68 -5.60 3.53
C ASN A 274 36.20 -6.75 4.42
N GLU A 275 35.59 -6.46 5.56
CA GLU A 275 34.99 -7.48 6.43
C GLU A 275 33.84 -8.22 5.72
N VAL A 276 32.99 -7.50 4.99
CA VAL A 276 31.90 -8.09 4.21
C VAL A 276 32.44 -9.05 3.15
N PHE A 277 33.47 -8.64 2.39
CA PHE A 277 34.02 -9.46 1.32
C PHE A 277 34.98 -10.56 1.82
N ALA A 278 35.39 -10.55 3.08
CA ALA A 278 36.17 -11.62 3.69
C ALA A 278 35.31 -12.83 4.09
N LYS A 279 33.97 -12.68 4.12
CA LYS A 279 33.06 -13.78 4.48
C LYS A 279 32.87 -14.76 3.33
N ASN A 280 32.57 -16.02 3.68
CA ASN A 280 32.36 -17.10 2.69
C ASN A 280 31.17 -16.85 1.76
N ARG A 281 30.17 -16.09 2.22
CA ARG A 281 28.94 -15.81 1.48
C ARG A 281 28.66 -14.31 1.49
N VAL A 282 28.84 -13.68 0.37
CA VAL A 282 28.49 -12.27 0.16
C VAL A 282 27.11 -12.21 -0.48
N HIS A 283 26.24 -11.36 0.03
CA HIS A 283 24.90 -11.19 -0.52
C HIS A 283 25.00 -10.59 -1.93
N TRP A 284 24.40 -11.27 -2.91
CA TRP A 284 24.59 -10.97 -4.33
C TRP A 284 24.38 -9.49 -4.71
N PRO A 285 23.35 -8.75 -4.19
CA PRO A 285 23.16 -7.36 -4.57
C PRO A 285 24.34 -6.43 -4.27
N LEU A 286 25.27 -6.83 -3.42
CA LEU A 286 26.47 -6.02 -3.11
C LEU A 286 27.52 -6.04 -4.21
N VAL A 287 27.51 -7.07 -5.05
CA VAL A 287 28.49 -7.25 -6.13
C VAL A 287 28.01 -6.75 -7.49
N ASP A 288 26.77 -6.33 -7.61
CA ASP A 288 26.25 -5.76 -8.84
C ASP A 288 26.68 -4.28 -9.03
N LYS A 289 26.32 -3.70 -10.18
CA LYS A 289 26.67 -2.32 -10.53
C LYS A 289 26.08 -1.28 -9.57
N THR A 290 24.98 -1.59 -8.92
CA THR A 290 24.30 -0.72 -7.97
C THR A 290 24.88 -0.86 -6.57
N GLY A 291 25.32 -2.06 -6.19
CA GLY A 291 25.97 -2.35 -4.93
C GLY A 291 25.15 -1.95 -3.71
N CYS A 292 25.75 -1.22 -2.81
CA CYS A 292 25.11 -0.75 -1.57
C CYS A 292 23.82 0.04 -1.84
N LEU A 293 23.75 0.71 -2.99
CA LEU A 293 22.60 1.50 -3.39
C LEU A 293 21.38 0.68 -3.80
N ASN A 294 21.43 -0.64 -3.81
CA ASN A 294 20.23 -1.46 -3.94
C ASN A 294 19.31 -1.28 -2.73
N CYS A 295 19.87 -1.14 -1.54
CA CYS A 295 19.15 -1.07 -0.28
C CYS A 295 19.22 0.31 0.38
N HIS A 296 20.34 1.03 0.25
CA HIS A 296 20.61 2.29 0.94
C HIS A 296 20.39 3.52 0.07
N ASN A 297 19.92 4.61 0.71
CA ASN A 297 19.90 5.96 0.15
C ASN A 297 21.10 6.74 0.71
N PRO A 298 22.05 7.15 -0.12
CA PRO A 298 23.29 7.78 0.35
C PRO A 298 23.12 9.25 0.78
N HIS A 299 21.92 9.81 0.65
CA HIS A 299 21.66 11.21 1.02
C HIS A 299 20.93 11.31 2.37
N ALA A 300 19.67 10.88 2.42
CA ALA A 300 18.86 10.92 3.62
C ALA A 300 17.74 9.88 3.54
N SER A 301 17.24 9.41 4.69
CA SER A 301 16.19 8.41 4.73
C SER A 301 15.32 8.58 5.99
N PRO A 302 14.03 8.22 5.92
CA PRO A 302 13.20 8.07 7.11
C PRO A 302 13.54 6.80 7.92
N GLN A 303 14.37 5.91 7.37
CA GLN A 303 14.73 4.63 8.00
C GLN A 303 16.15 4.70 8.56
N GLU A 304 16.36 4.04 9.70
CA GLU A 304 17.71 3.82 10.26
C GLU A 304 18.62 3.11 9.25
N GLY A 305 19.93 3.32 9.39
CA GLY A 305 20.91 2.76 8.46
C GLY A 305 20.75 3.28 7.04
N LEU A 306 20.04 4.39 6.83
CA LEU A 306 19.79 4.97 5.49
C LEU A 306 19.11 4.00 4.52
N LEU A 307 18.30 3.06 4.98
CA LEU A 307 17.55 2.18 4.09
C LEU A 307 16.55 2.97 3.26
N LYS A 308 16.39 2.61 1.98
CA LYS A 308 15.44 3.27 1.06
C LYS A 308 13.99 3.18 1.52
N ASN A 309 13.66 2.12 2.24
CA ASN A 309 12.32 1.86 2.75
C ASN A 309 12.38 0.95 3.98
N THR A 310 11.25 0.58 4.57
CA THR A 310 11.19 -0.44 5.62
C THR A 310 11.83 -1.75 5.15
N LEU A 311 12.40 -2.52 6.08
CA LEU A 311 13.06 -3.80 5.77
C LEU A 311 12.20 -4.71 4.90
N ILE A 312 10.92 -4.88 5.25
CA ILE A 312 10.00 -5.74 4.50
C ILE A 312 9.86 -5.29 3.02
N LYS A 313 9.88 -3.99 2.74
CA LYS A 313 9.82 -3.48 1.36
C LYS A 313 11.15 -3.57 0.65
N VAL A 314 12.25 -3.33 1.35
CA VAL A 314 13.61 -3.43 0.77
C VAL A 314 13.91 -4.87 0.41
N CYS A 315 13.73 -5.80 1.35
CA CYS A 315 13.97 -7.22 1.10
C CYS A 315 12.95 -7.80 0.11
N GLY A 316 11.68 -7.44 0.26
CA GLY A 316 10.58 -7.95 -0.58
C GLY A 316 10.65 -7.52 -2.04
N ALA A 317 11.45 -6.52 -2.39
CA ALA A 317 11.69 -6.14 -3.79
C ALA A 317 12.33 -7.27 -4.62
N CYS A 318 13.12 -8.15 -3.96
CA CYS A 318 13.74 -9.31 -4.59
C CYS A 318 13.21 -10.63 -4.00
N HIS A 319 12.80 -10.65 -2.73
CA HIS A 319 12.29 -11.81 -2.01
C HIS A 319 10.75 -11.76 -1.89
N SER A 320 10.08 -11.47 -3.00
CA SER A 320 8.62 -11.33 -3.06
C SER A 320 7.91 -12.64 -2.68
N ASP A 321 8.46 -13.80 -3.03
CA ASP A 321 7.95 -15.13 -2.69
C ASP A 321 7.78 -15.32 -1.17
N THR A 322 8.76 -14.88 -0.39
CA THR A 322 8.70 -14.93 1.08
C THR A 322 7.63 -14.00 1.63
N ILE A 323 7.50 -12.80 1.07
CA ILE A 323 6.48 -11.82 1.47
C ILE A 323 5.08 -12.30 1.07
N ASP A 324 4.92 -12.84 -0.14
CA ASP A 324 3.63 -13.35 -0.63
C ASP A 324 3.17 -14.58 0.17
N ARG A 325 4.11 -15.43 0.57
CA ARG A 325 3.81 -16.53 1.50
C ARG A 325 3.18 -16.02 2.79
N GLN A 326 3.64 -14.89 3.36
CA GLN A 326 3.04 -14.32 4.57
C GLN A 326 1.57 -13.93 4.39
N LYS A 327 1.09 -13.76 3.17
CA LYS A 327 -0.33 -13.44 2.91
C LYS A 327 -1.24 -14.66 3.00
N ILE A 328 -0.72 -15.84 2.67
CA ILE A 328 -1.51 -17.08 2.52
C ILE A 328 -1.37 -18.08 3.65
N VAL A 329 -0.25 -18.08 4.39
CA VAL A 329 -0.04 -19.02 5.51
C VAL A 329 -0.88 -18.62 6.73
N GLU A 330 -1.42 -19.62 7.44
CA GLU A 330 -2.21 -19.41 8.66
C GLU A 330 -1.30 -19.09 9.85
N THR A 331 -0.29 -19.93 10.09
CA THR A 331 0.65 -19.76 11.20
C THR A 331 1.87 -18.97 10.73
N LYS A 332 2.01 -17.77 11.25
CA LYS A 332 3.07 -16.81 10.92
C LYS A 332 4.04 -16.66 12.08
N HIS A 333 5.32 -16.70 11.77
CA HIS A 333 6.34 -16.36 12.77
C HIS A 333 6.34 -14.84 13.02
N PRO A 334 6.17 -14.36 14.28
CA PRO A 334 6.05 -12.92 14.54
C PRO A 334 7.16 -12.06 13.93
N PRO A 335 8.47 -12.38 14.06
CA PRO A 335 9.53 -11.58 13.46
C PRO A 335 9.40 -11.46 11.93
N VAL A 336 8.97 -12.51 11.24
CA VAL A 336 8.78 -12.51 9.78
C VAL A 336 7.55 -11.67 9.40
N LYS A 337 6.45 -11.83 10.15
CA LYS A 337 5.23 -11.05 9.98
C LYS A 337 5.50 -9.54 10.14
N GLU A 338 6.35 -9.18 11.08
CA GLU A 338 6.73 -7.80 11.40
C GLU A 338 7.83 -7.25 10.48
N GLY A 339 8.39 -8.09 9.60
CA GLY A 339 9.45 -7.70 8.67
C GLY A 339 10.83 -7.56 9.32
N MET A 340 11.06 -8.21 10.46
CA MET A 340 12.33 -8.21 11.19
C MET A 340 13.33 -9.19 10.58
N CYS A 341 13.59 -9.07 9.28
CA CYS A 341 14.43 -10.01 8.52
C CYS A 341 15.84 -10.14 9.11
N THR A 342 16.40 -9.04 9.57
CA THR A 342 17.76 -8.99 10.16
C THR A 342 17.86 -9.56 11.58
N ALA A 343 16.75 -9.97 12.19
CA ALA A 343 16.79 -10.72 13.44
C ALA A 343 17.48 -12.10 13.25
N CYS A 344 17.39 -12.66 12.04
CA CYS A 344 17.97 -13.97 11.72
C CYS A 344 19.04 -13.88 10.63
N HIS A 345 18.90 -12.95 9.66
CA HIS A 345 19.76 -12.86 8.49
C HIS A 345 20.71 -11.66 8.55
N SER A 346 21.97 -11.88 8.13
CA SER A 346 22.90 -10.82 7.83
C SER A 346 22.68 -10.34 6.40
N PRO A 347 22.27 -9.08 6.16
CA PRO A 347 21.94 -8.61 4.83
C PRO A 347 23.16 -8.35 3.95
N HIS A 348 24.36 -8.35 4.50
CA HIS A 348 25.58 -8.06 3.76
C HIS A 348 26.37 -9.33 3.42
N SER A 349 26.74 -10.09 4.41
CA SER A 349 27.53 -11.32 4.24
C SER A 349 27.48 -12.19 5.49
N SER A 350 27.81 -13.47 5.33
CA SER A 350 27.85 -14.42 6.43
C SER A 350 28.77 -15.60 6.08
N ASP A 351 29.25 -16.30 7.09
CA ASP A 351 29.91 -17.59 6.94
C ASP A 351 28.91 -18.74 6.99
N SER A 352 27.69 -18.49 7.45
CA SER A 352 26.62 -19.48 7.61
C SER A 352 25.74 -19.62 6.37
N LEU A 353 25.11 -20.80 6.21
CA LEU A 353 24.08 -21.03 5.19
C LEU A 353 22.93 -20.01 5.34
N PHE A 354 22.29 -19.68 4.23
CA PHE A 354 21.14 -18.74 4.18
C PHE A 354 21.42 -17.36 4.75
N GLN A 355 22.70 -16.93 4.79
CA GLN A 355 23.09 -15.61 5.31
C GLN A 355 22.68 -15.42 6.79
N PHE A 356 22.73 -16.45 7.60
CA PHE A 356 22.42 -16.29 9.02
C PHE A 356 23.41 -15.40 9.74
N ASN A 357 22.93 -14.64 10.72
CA ASN A 357 23.72 -13.74 11.56
C ASN A 357 24.36 -14.45 12.77
N GLN A 358 24.05 -15.74 12.96
CA GLN A 358 24.64 -16.62 13.97
C GLN A 358 25.27 -17.85 13.29
N PRO A 359 26.20 -18.55 13.97
CA PRO A 359 26.89 -19.71 13.40
C PRO A 359 25.94 -20.86 13.04
N SER A 360 24.91 -21.11 13.83
CA SER A 360 24.00 -22.23 13.65
C SER A 360 22.53 -21.82 13.79
N VAL A 361 21.65 -22.67 13.26
CA VAL A 361 20.19 -22.53 13.43
C VAL A 361 19.79 -22.59 14.89
N VAL A 362 20.46 -23.47 15.67
CA VAL A 362 20.20 -23.60 17.11
C VAL A 362 20.52 -22.32 17.85
N ASP A 363 21.62 -21.64 17.51
CA ASP A 363 22.00 -20.36 18.12
C ASP A 363 20.99 -19.25 17.76
N ILE A 364 20.54 -19.19 16.49
CA ILE A 364 19.52 -18.23 16.07
C ILE A 364 18.22 -18.42 16.85
N CYS A 365 17.69 -19.63 16.84
CA CYS A 365 16.42 -19.92 17.50
C CYS A 365 16.56 -19.76 19.02
N GLY A 366 17.69 -20.20 19.58
CA GLY A 366 18.01 -20.12 21.01
C GLY A 366 18.18 -18.69 21.54
N SER A 367 18.40 -17.71 20.67
CA SER A 367 18.47 -16.30 21.08
C SER A 367 17.12 -15.77 21.61
N CYS A 368 16.02 -16.44 21.25
CA CYS A 368 14.66 -16.07 21.67
C CYS A 368 13.88 -17.23 22.30
N HIS A 369 14.21 -18.47 21.99
CA HIS A 369 13.47 -19.65 22.44
C HIS A 369 14.28 -20.51 23.44
N GLU A 370 13.63 -20.94 24.54
CA GLU A 370 14.18 -21.94 25.46
C GLU A 370 14.01 -23.35 24.87
N TRP A 371 14.79 -23.69 23.84
CA TRP A 371 14.67 -24.92 23.11
C TRP A 371 15.02 -26.19 23.90
N GLN A 372 15.85 -26.07 24.94
CA GLN A 372 16.27 -27.19 25.81
C GLN A 372 15.09 -27.90 26.50
N LYS A 373 13.98 -27.19 26.68
CA LYS A 373 12.75 -27.70 27.30
C LYS A 373 11.74 -28.22 26.28
N HIS A 374 11.99 -28.02 24.97
CA HIS A 374 11.00 -28.21 23.95
C HIS A 374 10.92 -29.65 23.42
N SER A 375 12.03 -30.35 23.31
CA SER A 375 12.11 -31.66 22.65
C SER A 375 13.08 -32.58 23.38
N THR A 376 12.74 -33.88 23.38
CA THR A 376 13.63 -34.96 23.78
C THR A 376 14.58 -35.41 22.70
N HIS A 377 14.41 -34.92 21.47
CA HIS A 377 15.32 -35.22 20.37
C HIS A 377 16.68 -34.55 20.60
N PRO A 378 17.75 -35.27 20.39
CA PRO A 378 19.06 -34.68 20.35
C PRO A 378 19.19 -33.86 19.08
N ILE A 379 19.44 -32.55 19.22
CA ILE A 379 19.59 -31.61 18.09
C ILE A 379 20.96 -30.94 18.11
N GLY A 380 21.40 -30.47 16.95
CA GLY A 380 22.67 -29.77 16.75
C GLY A 380 23.65 -30.51 15.87
N GLU A 381 24.84 -29.96 15.69
CA GLU A 381 25.84 -30.39 14.71
C GLU A 381 26.26 -31.87 14.77
N LYS A 382 26.15 -32.49 15.93
CA LYS A 382 26.54 -33.90 16.16
C LYS A 382 25.46 -34.90 15.68
N PHE A 383 24.27 -34.45 15.35
CA PHE A 383 23.14 -35.30 15.03
C PHE A 383 22.73 -35.12 13.57
N ILE A 384 22.62 -36.21 12.84
CA ILE A 384 22.29 -36.22 11.40
C ILE A 384 20.78 -36.34 11.24
N ASP A 385 20.21 -35.55 10.32
CA ASP A 385 18.81 -35.72 9.88
C ASP A 385 18.69 -37.04 9.09
N LEU A 386 17.90 -37.99 9.60
CA LEU A 386 17.75 -39.32 8.97
C LEU A 386 17.15 -39.26 7.56
N ARG A 387 16.44 -38.16 7.23
CA ARG A 387 15.86 -37.93 5.89
C ARG A 387 16.92 -37.45 4.89
N ASN A 388 17.96 -36.78 5.37
CA ASN A 388 19.05 -36.32 4.54
C ASN A 388 20.37 -36.29 5.31
N LYS A 389 21.21 -37.26 5.03
CA LYS A 389 22.50 -37.47 5.71
C LYS A 389 23.49 -36.28 5.57
N ASN A 390 23.22 -35.33 4.68
CA ASN A 390 24.03 -34.14 4.49
C ASN A 390 23.57 -32.97 5.39
N LEU A 391 22.51 -33.16 6.17
CA LEU A 391 21.96 -32.14 7.05
C LEU A 391 22.03 -32.61 8.51
N THR A 392 22.18 -31.66 9.41
CA THR A 392 22.07 -31.89 10.85
C THR A 392 20.60 -31.84 11.28
N LEU A 393 20.28 -32.60 12.34
CA LEU A 393 18.97 -32.56 12.96
C LEU A 393 18.87 -31.31 13.84
N GLU A 394 18.02 -30.36 13.43
CA GLU A 394 17.91 -29.05 14.05
C GLU A 394 16.47 -28.52 14.02
N CYS A 395 16.23 -27.31 14.49
CA CYS A 395 14.90 -26.73 14.56
C CYS A 395 14.19 -26.73 13.19
N LEU A 396 14.92 -26.43 12.12
CA LEU A 396 14.40 -26.39 10.75
C LEU A 396 14.13 -27.79 10.17
N SER A 397 14.53 -28.86 10.83
CA SER A 397 14.14 -30.23 10.45
C SER A 397 12.66 -30.50 10.70
N CYS A 398 12.04 -29.76 11.62
CA CYS A 398 10.63 -29.92 12.00
C CYS A 398 9.80 -28.67 11.74
N HIS A 399 10.40 -27.49 11.85
CA HIS A 399 9.72 -26.20 11.76
C HIS A 399 10.12 -25.42 10.52
N ARG A 400 9.15 -24.70 9.93
CA ARG A 400 9.38 -23.77 8.83
C ARG A 400 9.30 -22.32 9.36
N SER A 401 10.45 -21.68 9.58
CA SER A 401 10.56 -20.39 10.23
C SER A 401 9.82 -19.22 9.54
N HIS A 402 9.56 -19.32 8.25
CA HIS A 402 8.79 -18.32 7.49
C HIS A 402 7.27 -18.60 7.46
N GLY A 403 6.77 -19.53 8.28
CA GLY A 403 5.35 -19.84 8.43
C GLY A 403 4.84 -20.98 7.56
N THR A 404 3.73 -21.58 7.98
CA THR A 404 3.05 -22.71 7.32
C THR A 404 1.53 -22.60 7.50
N GLU A 405 0.82 -23.47 6.82
CA GLU A 405 -0.62 -23.70 6.99
C GLU A 405 -0.94 -24.49 8.28
N PHE A 406 0.07 -24.98 9.00
CA PHE A 406 -0.08 -25.87 10.16
C PHE A 406 0.31 -25.16 11.46
N GLU A 407 -0.27 -25.61 12.57
CA GLU A 407 0.06 -25.12 13.88
C GLU A 407 1.56 -25.29 14.21
N LYS A 408 2.07 -24.42 15.06
CA LYS A 408 3.46 -24.44 15.53
C LYS A 408 4.49 -24.37 14.40
N MET A 409 4.08 -23.92 13.22
CA MET A 409 4.93 -23.83 12.02
C MET A 409 5.57 -25.18 11.62
N LEU A 410 4.90 -26.30 11.86
CA LEU A 410 5.36 -27.62 11.45
C LEU A 410 5.26 -27.80 9.92
N TYR A 411 6.05 -28.74 9.38
CA TYR A 411 5.94 -29.11 7.95
C TYR A 411 4.71 -29.97 7.64
N PHE A 412 4.11 -30.59 8.68
CA PHE A 412 2.98 -31.51 8.55
C PHE A 412 1.85 -31.11 9.49
N LYS A 413 0.64 -31.57 9.15
CA LYS A 413 -0.58 -31.22 9.90
C LYS A 413 -0.56 -31.79 11.34
N THR A 414 -0.02 -33.00 11.50
CA THR A 414 0.05 -33.68 12.79
C THR A 414 1.48 -34.02 13.17
N SER A 415 1.72 -34.12 14.49
CA SER A 415 3.01 -34.59 15.01
C SER A 415 3.31 -36.01 14.54
N THR A 416 2.29 -36.88 14.41
CA THR A 416 2.46 -38.26 13.92
C THR A 416 2.98 -38.24 12.50
N GLU A 417 2.38 -37.47 11.59
CA GLU A 417 2.86 -37.33 10.19
C GLU A 417 4.32 -36.86 10.14
N LEU A 418 4.72 -35.97 11.06
CA LEU A 418 6.11 -35.51 11.15
C LEU A 418 7.04 -36.60 11.67
N CYS A 419 6.65 -37.29 12.75
CA CYS A 419 7.48 -38.34 13.38
C CYS A 419 7.79 -39.49 12.45
N ILE A 420 6.81 -39.95 11.66
CA ILE A 420 6.98 -41.08 10.71
C ILE A 420 7.92 -40.80 9.55
N GLN A 421 8.30 -39.54 9.31
CA GLN A 421 9.31 -39.19 8.30
C GLN A 421 10.71 -39.78 8.65
N CYS A 422 10.94 -40.08 9.91
CA CYS A 422 12.19 -40.63 10.41
C CYS A 422 11.98 -41.99 11.12
N HIS A 423 10.82 -42.19 11.77
CA HIS A 423 10.46 -43.41 12.53
C HIS A 423 9.51 -44.31 11.76
N THR A 424 9.98 -44.85 10.64
CA THR A 424 9.18 -45.66 9.71
C THR A 424 8.73 -46.99 10.28
N ASP A 425 9.40 -47.48 11.31
CA ASP A 425 9.20 -48.80 11.95
C ASP A 425 8.29 -48.75 13.19
N LYS A 426 7.70 -47.59 13.50
CA LYS A 426 6.95 -47.35 14.75
C LYS A 426 5.48 -46.99 14.54
N ILE A 427 4.90 -47.41 13.43
CA ILE A 427 3.47 -47.28 13.12
C ILE A 427 2.77 -48.57 13.41
#